data_f0705de6643d4253d2456307c46a2443
#
_entry.id   f0705de6643d4253d2456307c46a2443
#
_cell.length_a   1.000
_cell.length_b   1.000
_cell.length_c   1.000
_cell.angle_alpha   90.00
_cell.angle_beta   90.00
_cell.angle_gamma   90.00
#
_symmetry.space_group_name_H-M   'P 1'
#
loop_
_entity.id
_entity.type
_entity.pdbx_description
1 polymer ?
#
loop_
_entity_poly.entity_id
_entity_poly.type
_entity_poly.pdbx_seq_one_letter_code
_entity_poly.pdbx_strand_id
1 'polypeptide(L)'
;MREAETYDVIVVGSGAAGATAALRAAELGMSVLIVEKAHKYGGTSATSGGVMWIPNHQLNSNDDSREQALEYLDNLIEVPVQRDRLEACVDQGPAMVRFLKSMGIPLVPATWPDYFPDVPGARADRSIVCDTFDGRELGDKFTLMREQYTRFKLLNRYSMDLPEFFSISTRGKGWVIAFLKILWRYWSDIGPRVLTRRDRRFTNGTALMGPLYKRIFAHGVEVRLETRLDELIVGNGEVSGVKVSNFGRSY
;
A
#
# COMPACT_ATOMS: atom_id res chain seq x y z
N MET A 1 9.79 6.68 -34.62
CA MET A 1 9.33 7.29 -33.34
C MET A 1 7.91 6.81 -33.15
N ARG A 2 7.54 6.28 -31.97
CA ARG A 2 6.12 6.07 -31.68
C ARG A 2 5.47 7.42 -31.48
N GLU A 3 4.20 7.55 -31.89
CA GLU A 3 3.41 8.75 -31.61
C GLU A 3 3.36 8.98 -30.10
N ALA A 4 3.37 10.24 -29.69
CA ALA A 4 3.19 10.60 -28.28
C ALA A 4 1.78 10.21 -27.84
N GLU A 5 1.71 9.43 -26.77
CA GLU A 5 0.44 9.06 -26.16
C GLU A 5 0.06 10.14 -25.15
N THR A 6 -1.23 10.44 -25.03
CA THR A 6 -1.73 11.50 -24.15
C THR A 6 -2.58 10.92 -23.04
N TYR A 7 -2.33 11.37 -21.80
CA TYR A 7 -3.08 11.06 -20.60
C TYR A 7 -3.33 12.33 -19.82
N ASP A 8 -4.44 12.38 -19.07
CA ASP A 8 -4.70 13.49 -18.16
C ASP A 8 -3.74 13.48 -16.97
N VAL A 9 -3.38 12.28 -16.51
CA VAL A 9 -2.46 12.09 -15.38
C VAL A 9 -1.47 10.95 -15.66
N ILE A 10 -0.18 11.23 -15.48
CA ILE A 10 0.87 10.21 -15.49
C ILE A 10 1.44 10.08 -14.09
N VAL A 11 1.32 8.90 -13.51
CA VAL A 11 1.82 8.58 -12.16
C VAL A 11 3.13 7.82 -12.27
N VAL A 12 4.18 8.34 -11.64
CA VAL A 12 5.50 7.72 -11.61
C VAL A 12 5.68 6.92 -10.33
N GLY A 13 5.73 5.62 -10.48
CA GLY A 13 5.87 4.66 -9.38
C GLY A 13 4.56 4.01 -8.94
N SER A 14 4.64 2.72 -8.70
CA SER A 14 3.52 1.82 -8.43
C SER A 14 3.32 1.50 -6.93
N GLY A 15 3.95 2.25 -6.02
CA GLY A 15 3.76 2.12 -4.57
C GLY A 15 2.41 2.68 -4.11
N ALA A 16 2.13 2.61 -2.81
CA ALA A 16 0.83 2.99 -2.23
C ALA A 16 0.41 4.43 -2.58
N ALA A 17 1.33 5.39 -2.50
CA ALA A 17 1.03 6.79 -2.83
C ALA A 17 0.63 6.97 -4.29
N GLY A 18 1.44 6.45 -5.23
CA GLY A 18 1.12 6.50 -6.66
C GLY A 18 -0.16 5.75 -7.00
N ALA A 19 -0.35 4.56 -6.44
CA ALA A 19 -1.55 3.77 -6.64
C ALA A 19 -2.83 4.49 -6.14
N THR A 20 -2.75 5.13 -4.96
CA THR A 20 -3.88 5.90 -4.41
C THR A 20 -4.19 7.14 -5.27
N ALA A 21 -3.15 7.86 -5.70
CA ALA A 21 -3.32 9.02 -6.59
C ALA A 21 -3.93 8.61 -7.94
N ALA A 22 -3.44 7.53 -8.54
CA ALA A 22 -3.97 6.99 -9.79
C ALA A 22 -5.44 6.55 -9.66
N LEU A 23 -5.78 5.84 -8.59
CA LEU A 23 -7.16 5.42 -8.34
C LEU A 23 -8.08 6.63 -8.17
N ARG A 24 -7.61 7.67 -7.43
CA ARG A 24 -8.41 8.88 -7.24
C ARG A 24 -8.62 9.65 -8.54
N ALA A 25 -7.60 9.80 -9.37
CA ALA A 25 -7.72 10.44 -10.67
C ALA A 25 -8.68 9.66 -11.61
N ALA A 26 -8.54 8.34 -11.64
CA ALA A 26 -9.41 7.50 -12.47
C ALA A 26 -10.87 7.53 -12.00
N GLU A 27 -11.11 7.56 -10.68
CA GLU A 27 -12.47 7.69 -10.12
C GLU A 27 -13.11 9.03 -10.49
N LEU A 28 -12.30 10.08 -10.68
CA LEU A 28 -12.74 11.39 -11.20
C LEU A 28 -12.93 11.42 -12.73
N GLY A 29 -12.77 10.27 -13.40
CA GLY A 29 -12.99 10.15 -14.86
C GLY A 29 -11.79 10.52 -15.71
N MET A 30 -10.61 10.72 -15.12
CA MET A 30 -9.39 11.05 -15.85
C MET A 30 -8.76 9.80 -16.50
N SER A 31 -8.14 9.97 -17.66
CA SER A 31 -7.26 8.96 -18.26
C SER A 31 -5.93 8.93 -17.51
N VAL A 32 -5.55 7.74 -17.02
CA VAL A 32 -4.40 7.59 -16.12
C VAL A 32 -3.44 6.53 -16.61
N LEU A 33 -2.15 6.87 -16.62
CA LEU A 33 -1.04 5.93 -16.82
C LEU A 33 -0.19 5.84 -15.56
N ILE A 34 0.10 4.63 -15.10
CA ILE A 34 1.14 4.36 -14.09
C ILE A 34 2.38 3.83 -14.80
N VAL A 35 3.54 4.46 -14.60
CA VAL A 35 4.84 3.94 -15.05
C VAL A 35 5.64 3.43 -13.85
N GLU A 36 6.15 2.21 -13.96
CA GLU A 36 6.94 1.55 -12.92
C GLU A 36 8.24 0.99 -13.52
N LYS A 37 9.38 1.37 -12.97
CA LYS A 37 10.69 0.93 -13.46
C LYS A 37 10.97 -0.55 -13.24
N ALA A 38 10.36 -1.16 -12.24
CA ALA A 38 10.55 -2.57 -11.92
C ALA A 38 9.66 -3.47 -12.80
N HIS A 39 10.02 -4.75 -12.87
CA HIS A 39 9.23 -5.78 -13.56
C HIS A 39 7.98 -6.24 -12.77
N LYS A 40 7.77 -5.66 -11.57
CA LYS A 40 6.60 -5.93 -10.73
C LYS A 40 6.09 -4.63 -10.12
N TYR A 41 4.76 -4.47 -10.09
CA TYR A 41 4.11 -3.36 -9.42
C TYR A 41 3.96 -3.57 -7.90
N GLY A 42 3.65 -2.51 -7.17
CA GLY A 42 3.40 -2.52 -5.72
C GLY A 42 4.49 -1.85 -4.89
N GLY A 43 5.65 -1.57 -5.50
CA GLY A 43 6.75 -0.85 -4.83
C GLY A 43 7.21 -1.48 -3.53
N THR A 44 7.85 -0.70 -2.66
CA THR A 44 8.20 -1.11 -1.29
C THR A 44 6.97 -1.29 -0.40
N SER A 45 5.84 -0.66 -0.74
CA SER A 45 4.58 -0.80 -0.01
C SER A 45 4.10 -2.25 0.04
N ALA A 46 4.22 -3.00 -1.06
CA ALA A 46 3.88 -4.42 -1.10
C ALA A 46 4.81 -5.28 -0.21
N THR A 47 6.06 -4.86 0.00
CA THR A 47 7.03 -5.59 0.82
C THR A 47 6.98 -5.22 2.30
N SER A 48 6.28 -4.14 2.65
CA SER A 48 6.21 -3.59 4.01
C SER A 48 5.29 -4.39 4.94
N GLY A 49 5.25 -4.00 6.21
CA GLY A 49 4.27 -4.48 7.20
C GLY A 49 2.84 -4.02 6.93
N GLY A 50 2.63 -3.07 6.02
CA GLY A 50 1.30 -2.60 5.62
C GLY A 50 0.58 -1.73 6.66
N VAL A 51 1.27 -1.30 7.69
CA VAL A 51 0.73 -0.39 8.70
C VAL A 51 0.82 1.05 8.18
N MET A 52 -0.27 1.78 8.30
CA MET A 52 -0.36 3.21 7.99
C MET A 52 -0.65 3.98 9.27
N TRP A 53 0.10 5.03 9.53
CA TRP A 53 -0.15 5.93 10.63
C TRP A 53 -1.04 7.08 10.14
N ILE A 54 -2.28 7.11 10.55
CA ILE A 54 -3.28 8.10 10.14
C ILE A 54 -4.02 8.59 11.38
N PRO A 55 -3.69 9.76 11.90
CA PRO A 55 -4.42 10.31 13.03
C PRO A 55 -5.87 10.62 12.66
N ASN A 56 -6.74 10.58 13.63
CA ASN A 56 -8.16 10.93 13.51
C ASN A 56 -8.88 10.19 12.35
N HIS A 57 -8.51 8.94 12.09
CA HIS A 57 -9.02 8.17 10.93
C HIS A 57 -10.48 7.72 11.04
N GLN A 58 -11.12 7.86 12.20
CA GLN A 58 -12.54 7.58 12.46
C GLN A 58 -13.01 6.14 12.16
N LEU A 59 -12.09 5.16 12.15
CA LEU A 59 -12.45 3.75 11.99
C LEU A 59 -12.85 3.08 13.31
N ASN A 60 -12.49 3.69 14.40
CA ASN A 60 -12.88 3.37 15.78
C ASN A 60 -13.42 4.64 16.43
N SER A 61 -14.10 4.47 17.55
CA SER A 61 -14.60 5.57 18.38
C SER A 61 -13.46 6.12 19.26
N ASN A 62 -12.40 6.64 18.65
CA ASN A 62 -11.34 7.30 19.39
C ASN A 62 -11.62 8.80 19.51
N ASP A 63 -11.03 9.39 20.53
CA ASP A 63 -11.06 10.83 20.84
C ASP A 63 -9.81 11.55 20.32
N ASP A 64 -9.14 11.01 19.32
CA ASP A 64 -7.96 11.62 18.70
C ASP A 64 -8.32 12.93 18.01
N SER A 65 -7.47 13.89 18.11
CA SER A 65 -7.67 15.22 17.55
C SER A 65 -6.51 15.66 16.64
N ARG A 66 -6.81 16.64 15.80
CA ARG A 66 -5.82 17.32 14.96
C ARG A 66 -4.68 17.90 15.79
N GLU A 67 -5.05 18.54 16.88
CA GLU A 67 -4.11 19.23 17.79
C GLU A 67 -3.15 18.24 18.44
N GLN A 68 -3.65 17.12 18.96
CA GLN A 68 -2.82 16.07 19.56
C GLN A 68 -1.89 15.42 18.51
N ALA A 69 -2.37 15.23 17.28
CA ALA A 69 -1.58 14.68 16.21
C ALA A 69 -0.42 15.62 15.83
N LEU A 70 -0.70 16.91 15.74
CA LEU A 70 0.32 17.92 15.45
C LEU A 70 1.30 18.09 16.62
N GLU A 71 0.81 18.06 17.85
CA GLU A 71 1.66 18.07 19.06
C GLU A 71 2.67 16.92 19.04
N TYR A 72 2.19 15.70 18.72
CA TYR A 72 3.09 14.55 18.58
C TYR A 72 4.16 14.76 17.50
N LEU A 73 3.77 15.22 16.32
CA LEU A 73 4.68 15.46 15.21
C LEU A 73 5.69 16.58 15.53
N ASP A 74 5.25 17.66 16.16
CA ASP A 74 6.09 18.78 16.56
C ASP A 74 7.16 18.38 17.59
N ASN A 75 6.80 17.46 18.51
CA ASN A 75 7.74 16.95 19.51
C ASN A 75 8.65 15.82 18.98
N LEU A 76 8.25 15.17 17.87
CA LEU A 76 8.98 14.05 17.30
C LEU A 76 10.00 14.48 16.23
N ILE A 77 9.67 15.50 15.44
CA ILE A 77 10.42 15.87 14.24
C ILE A 77 11.44 16.97 14.60
N GLU A 78 12.70 16.57 14.73
CA GLU A 78 13.80 17.48 15.07
C GLU A 78 14.33 18.29 13.87
N VAL A 79 14.01 17.88 12.64
CA VAL A 79 14.48 18.54 11.42
C VAL A 79 13.45 19.54 10.89
N PRO A 80 13.88 20.63 10.24
CA PRO A 80 12.95 21.58 9.66
C PRO A 80 12.08 20.92 8.58
N VAL A 81 10.78 20.82 8.83
CA VAL A 81 9.76 20.39 7.86
C VAL A 81 8.79 21.53 7.64
N GLN A 82 8.37 21.72 6.40
CA GLN A 82 7.35 22.73 6.08
C GLN A 82 6.06 22.41 6.84
N ARG A 83 5.60 23.37 7.62
CA ARG A 83 4.42 23.20 8.50
C ARG A 83 3.17 22.79 7.73
N ASP A 84 2.96 23.40 6.56
CA ASP A 84 1.84 23.10 5.68
C ASP A 84 1.79 21.62 5.23
N ARG A 85 2.94 20.96 5.09
CA ARG A 85 3.01 19.52 4.78
C ARG A 85 2.57 18.65 5.93
N LEU A 86 2.94 18.99 7.17
CA LEU A 86 2.50 18.27 8.36
C LEU A 86 0.99 18.41 8.53
N GLU A 87 0.50 19.62 8.41
CA GLU A 87 -0.94 19.91 8.49
C GLU A 87 -1.72 19.20 7.40
N ALA A 88 -1.24 19.25 6.14
CA ALA A 88 -1.86 18.52 5.04
C ALA A 88 -1.91 17.00 5.29
N CYS A 89 -0.86 16.43 5.88
CA CYS A 89 -0.83 14.99 6.21
C CYS A 89 -1.91 14.65 7.25
N VAL A 90 -2.02 15.44 8.32
CA VAL A 90 -3.01 15.24 9.38
C VAL A 90 -4.43 15.50 8.88
N ASP A 91 -4.65 16.54 8.10
CA ASP A 91 -5.96 16.97 7.64
C ASP A 91 -6.51 16.07 6.51
N GLN A 92 -5.66 15.64 5.58
CA GLN A 92 -6.07 14.84 4.42
C GLN A 92 -6.07 13.32 4.67
N GLY A 93 -5.34 12.85 5.71
CA GLY A 93 -5.29 11.44 6.06
C GLY A 93 -6.68 10.81 6.27
N PRO A 94 -7.57 11.38 7.11
CA PRO A 94 -8.93 10.89 7.30
C PRO A 94 -9.77 10.89 6.01
N ALA A 95 -9.60 11.89 5.15
CA ALA A 95 -10.30 11.96 3.86
C ALA A 95 -9.84 10.84 2.91
N MET A 96 -8.55 10.55 2.88
CA MET A 96 -7.99 9.41 2.14
C MET A 96 -8.55 8.09 2.65
N VAL A 97 -8.65 7.89 3.97
CA VAL A 97 -9.22 6.66 4.56
C VAL A 97 -10.68 6.50 4.14
N ARG A 98 -11.49 7.56 4.21
CA ARG A 98 -12.88 7.52 3.74
C ARG A 98 -12.98 7.17 2.25
N PHE A 99 -12.13 7.78 1.42
CA PHE A 99 -12.06 7.47 -0.02
C PHE A 99 -11.71 5.99 -0.25
N LEU A 100 -10.65 5.49 0.35
CA LEU A 100 -10.25 4.09 0.17
C LEU A 100 -11.34 3.12 0.63
N LYS A 101 -12.03 3.42 1.74
CA LYS A 101 -13.17 2.61 2.18
C LYS A 101 -14.36 2.66 1.21
N SER A 102 -14.68 3.81 0.63
CA SER A 102 -15.72 3.91 -0.39
C SER A 102 -15.38 3.09 -1.65
N MET A 103 -14.09 2.94 -1.95
CA MET A 103 -13.60 2.04 -3.01
C MET A 103 -13.61 0.56 -2.59
N GLY A 104 -14.05 0.22 -1.38
CA GLY A 104 -14.11 -1.15 -0.88
C GLY A 104 -12.75 -1.72 -0.46
N ILE A 105 -11.77 -0.87 -0.15
CA ILE A 105 -10.51 -1.32 0.46
C ILE A 105 -10.78 -1.66 1.93
N PRO A 106 -10.45 -2.88 2.40
CA PRO A 106 -10.85 -3.39 3.72
C PRO A 106 -9.92 -2.86 4.83
N LEU A 107 -9.95 -1.55 5.07
CA LEU A 107 -9.18 -0.92 6.12
C LEU A 107 -9.79 -1.19 7.49
N VAL A 108 -8.95 -1.60 8.44
CA VAL A 108 -9.31 -1.86 9.83
C VAL A 108 -8.35 -1.14 10.78
N PRO A 109 -8.83 -0.67 11.95
CA PRO A 109 -7.96 -0.08 12.95
C PRO A 109 -7.04 -1.16 13.54
N ALA A 110 -5.82 -0.77 13.87
CA ALA A 110 -4.87 -1.59 14.60
C ALA A 110 -4.50 -0.88 15.90
N THR A 111 -4.71 -1.54 17.02
CA THR A 111 -4.29 -1.03 18.33
C THR A 111 -2.77 -1.23 18.45
N TRP A 112 -2.04 -0.18 18.11
CA TRP A 112 -0.60 -0.16 18.09
C TRP A 112 -0.10 1.18 18.61
N PRO A 113 0.74 1.20 19.64
CA PRO A 113 1.25 2.46 20.15
C PRO A 113 2.10 3.18 19.09
N ASP A 114 2.06 4.49 19.13
CA ASP A 114 2.99 5.30 18.35
C ASP A 114 4.44 4.90 18.68
N TYR A 115 5.36 5.07 17.72
CA TYR A 115 6.75 4.58 17.85
C TYR A 115 7.47 5.14 19.09
N PHE A 116 7.08 6.32 19.54
CA PHE A 116 7.64 6.98 20.72
C PHE A 116 6.51 7.30 21.69
N PRO A 117 6.08 6.34 22.48
CA PRO A 117 4.89 6.46 23.32
C PRO A 117 5.04 7.49 24.46
N ASP A 118 6.26 7.86 24.81
CA ASP A 118 6.56 8.83 25.88
C ASP A 118 6.59 10.29 25.35
N VAL A 119 6.47 10.50 24.03
CA VAL A 119 6.42 11.83 23.43
C VAL A 119 5.04 12.45 23.65
N PRO A 120 4.94 13.76 24.04
CA PRO A 120 3.66 14.45 24.16
C PRO A 120 2.80 14.30 22.89
N GLY A 121 1.51 14.05 23.07
CA GLY A 121 0.59 13.81 21.97
C GLY A 121 0.59 12.37 21.42
N ALA A 122 1.44 11.45 21.94
CA ALA A 122 1.46 10.05 21.54
C ALA A 122 0.15 9.31 21.89
N ARG A 123 -0.20 8.33 21.03
CA ARG A 123 -1.43 7.51 21.19
C ARG A 123 -1.16 6.06 20.72
N ALA A 124 -2.14 5.18 20.97
CA ALA A 124 -2.06 3.77 20.59
C ALA A 124 -3.14 3.35 19.57
N ASP A 125 -3.77 4.28 18.90
CA ASP A 125 -4.97 4.04 18.09
C ASP A 125 -4.98 4.79 16.74
N ARG A 126 -3.81 5.27 16.28
CA ARG A 126 -3.64 5.96 14.99
C ARG A 126 -3.23 5.05 13.85
N SER A 127 -2.87 3.81 14.17
CA SER A 127 -2.45 2.85 13.17
C SER A 127 -3.63 2.15 12.52
N ILE A 128 -3.58 2.01 11.20
CA ILE A 128 -4.55 1.24 10.42
C ILE A 128 -3.83 0.23 9.53
N VAL A 129 -4.48 -0.88 9.27
CA VAL A 129 -3.99 -1.94 8.36
C VAL A 129 -5.10 -2.36 7.40
N CYS A 130 -4.75 -3.15 6.39
CA CYS A 130 -5.74 -3.86 5.60
C CYS A 130 -5.98 -5.26 6.16
N ASP A 131 -7.23 -5.69 6.18
CA ASP A 131 -7.58 -7.09 6.35
C ASP A 131 -7.02 -7.92 5.18
N THR A 132 -6.95 -9.22 5.38
CA THR A 132 -6.38 -10.13 4.38
C THR A 132 -7.15 -10.08 3.06
N PHE A 133 -6.42 -10.22 1.96
CA PHE A 133 -6.99 -10.19 0.62
C PHE A 133 -6.68 -11.50 -0.14
N ASP A 134 -7.63 -11.98 -0.93
CA ASP A 134 -7.40 -13.13 -1.80
C ASP A 134 -6.76 -12.70 -3.12
N GLY A 135 -5.50 -13.05 -3.31
CA GLY A 135 -4.75 -12.70 -4.51
C GLY A 135 -5.33 -13.29 -5.80
N ARG A 136 -6.24 -14.28 -5.74
CA ARG A 136 -6.95 -14.80 -6.93
C ARG A 136 -7.75 -13.71 -7.63
N GLU A 137 -8.21 -12.72 -6.89
CA GLU A 137 -9.00 -11.62 -7.42
C GLU A 137 -8.23 -10.70 -8.38
N LEU A 138 -6.90 -10.84 -8.44
CA LEU A 138 -6.05 -10.14 -9.40
C LEU A 138 -5.91 -10.88 -10.74
N GLY A 139 -6.41 -12.12 -10.85
CA GLY A 139 -6.33 -12.91 -12.07
C GLY A 139 -4.88 -13.07 -12.58
N ASP A 140 -4.67 -12.80 -13.85
CA ASP A 140 -3.36 -12.85 -14.53
C ASP A 140 -2.34 -11.83 -13.96
N LYS A 141 -2.80 -10.76 -13.33
CA LYS A 141 -1.96 -9.73 -12.71
C LYS A 141 -1.35 -10.16 -11.38
N PHE A 142 -1.83 -11.27 -10.77
CA PHE A 142 -1.32 -11.79 -9.50
C PHE A 142 0.21 -11.96 -9.47
N THR A 143 0.79 -12.52 -10.52
CA THR A 143 2.24 -12.78 -10.59
C THR A 143 3.07 -11.54 -10.81
N LEU A 144 2.48 -10.49 -11.36
CA LEU A 144 3.12 -9.20 -11.64
C LEU A 144 3.18 -8.29 -10.43
N MET A 145 2.50 -8.63 -9.33
CA MET A 145 2.61 -7.87 -8.09
C MET A 145 3.84 -8.30 -7.29
N ARG A 146 4.55 -7.32 -6.71
CA ARG A 146 5.69 -7.58 -5.83
C ARG A 146 5.24 -8.40 -4.62
N GLU A 147 6.07 -9.37 -4.22
CA GLU A 147 5.78 -10.23 -3.08
C GLU A 147 6.09 -9.53 -1.76
N GLN A 148 5.39 -9.97 -0.73
CA GLN A 148 5.71 -9.63 0.66
C GLN A 148 7.14 -10.06 1.00
N TYR A 149 7.80 -9.27 1.84
CA TYR A 149 9.13 -9.64 2.33
C TYR A 149 9.09 -10.98 3.07
N THR A 150 10.01 -11.87 2.73
CA THR A 150 9.98 -13.25 3.19
C THR A 150 10.04 -13.41 4.70
N ARG A 151 10.74 -12.50 5.41
CA ARG A 151 10.83 -12.52 6.89
C ARG A 151 9.52 -12.17 7.61
N PHE A 152 8.53 -11.61 6.92
CA PHE A 152 7.17 -11.45 7.43
C PHE A 152 6.31 -12.70 7.24
N LYS A 153 6.88 -13.76 6.67
CA LYS A 153 6.19 -15.04 6.45
C LYS A 153 6.69 -16.09 7.44
N LEU A 154 5.78 -16.89 7.96
CA LEU A 154 6.14 -18.05 8.76
C LEU A 154 7.01 -19.01 7.94
N LEU A 155 8.16 -19.41 8.50
CA LEU A 155 9.17 -20.23 7.82
C LEU A 155 9.58 -19.67 6.43
N ASN A 156 9.59 -18.35 6.27
CA ASN A 156 9.88 -17.63 5.03
C ASN A 156 8.96 -17.98 3.84
N ARG A 157 7.82 -18.61 4.09
CA ARG A 157 6.93 -19.16 3.06
C ARG A 157 5.45 -18.82 3.26
N TYR A 158 4.92 -19.05 4.44
CA TYR A 158 3.50 -19.02 4.70
C TYR A 158 3.06 -17.63 5.14
N SER A 159 2.07 -17.05 4.47
CA SER A 159 1.52 -15.74 4.84
C SER A 159 0.82 -15.82 6.20
N MET A 160 1.10 -14.84 7.05
CA MET A 160 0.41 -14.66 8.33
C MET A 160 0.02 -13.20 8.52
N ASP A 161 -1.11 -12.98 9.15
CA ASP A 161 -1.54 -11.66 9.56
C ASP A 161 -0.94 -11.28 10.92
N LEU A 162 -1.20 -10.06 11.37
CA LEU A 162 -0.65 -9.56 12.64
C LEU A 162 -1.11 -10.38 13.86
N PRO A 163 -2.39 -10.75 14.03
CA PRO A 163 -2.84 -11.62 15.11
C PRO A 163 -2.13 -12.99 15.12
N GLU A 164 -2.00 -13.62 13.95
CA GLU A 164 -1.29 -14.90 13.82
C GLU A 164 0.20 -14.74 14.17
N PHE A 165 0.82 -13.65 13.71
CA PHE A 165 2.21 -13.33 14.03
C PHE A 165 2.43 -13.19 15.53
N PHE A 166 1.61 -12.41 16.23
CA PHE A 166 1.73 -12.25 17.68
C PHE A 166 1.46 -13.53 18.43
N SER A 167 0.40 -14.27 18.07
CA SER A 167 0.07 -15.54 18.71
C SER A 167 1.23 -16.55 18.65
N ILE A 168 1.89 -16.64 17.49
CA ILE A 168 3.00 -17.59 17.28
C ILE A 168 4.29 -17.08 17.93
N SER A 169 4.62 -15.79 17.78
CA SER A 169 5.87 -15.21 18.28
C SER A 169 5.94 -15.23 19.82
N THR A 170 4.82 -14.95 20.48
CA THR A 170 4.73 -14.95 21.95
C THR A 170 4.40 -16.31 22.53
N ARG A 171 4.12 -17.34 21.68
CA ARG A 171 3.57 -18.64 22.11
C ARG A 171 2.32 -18.47 22.97
N GLY A 172 1.49 -17.48 22.63
CA GLY A 172 0.25 -17.18 23.33
C GLY A 172 -0.76 -18.32 23.24
N LYS A 173 -1.86 -18.23 24.01
CA LYS A 173 -2.91 -19.27 24.03
C LYS A 173 -3.39 -19.56 22.59
N GLY A 174 -3.33 -20.82 22.16
CA GLY A 174 -3.79 -21.25 20.83
C GLY A 174 -2.75 -21.13 19.71
N TRP A 175 -1.51 -20.78 19.99
CA TRP A 175 -0.47 -20.60 18.94
C TRP A 175 -0.26 -21.85 18.06
N VAL A 176 -0.37 -23.07 18.64
CA VAL A 176 -0.27 -24.34 17.90
C VAL A 176 -1.39 -24.45 16.87
N ILE A 177 -2.62 -24.08 17.26
CA ILE A 177 -3.78 -24.11 16.38
C ILE A 177 -3.59 -23.10 15.25
N ALA A 178 -3.13 -21.89 15.56
CA ALA A 178 -2.81 -20.86 14.56
C ALA A 178 -1.75 -21.38 13.56
N PHE A 179 -0.68 -21.97 14.06
CA PHE A 179 0.39 -22.56 13.24
C PHE A 179 -0.15 -23.65 12.31
N LEU A 180 -0.89 -24.63 12.84
CA LEU A 180 -1.46 -25.70 12.04
C LEU A 180 -2.50 -25.20 11.02
N LYS A 181 -3.31 -24.19 11.39
CA LYS A 181 -4.28 -23.55 10.49
C LYS A 181 -3.59 -22.88 9.31
N ILE A 182 -2.46 -22.18 9.54
CA ILE A 182 -1.67 -21.56 8.47
C ILE A 182 -1.15 -22.64 7.51
N LEU A 183 -0.55 -23.70 8.03
CA LEU A 183 -0.06 -24.81 7.21
C LEU A 183 -1.18 -25.47 6.41
N TRP A 184 -2.27 -25.80 7.07
CA TRP A 184 -3.42 -26.43 6.41
C TRP A 184 -3.98 -25.55 5.30
N ARG A 185 -4.20 -24.28 5.56
CA ARG A 185 -4.71 -23.30 4.55
C ARG A 185 -3.81 -23.20 3.34
N TYR A 186 -2.50 -23.17 3.54
CA TYR A 186 -1.55 -23.13 2.43
C TYR A 186 -1.56 -24.42 1.62
N TRP A 187 -1.54 -25.58 2.27
CA TRP A 187 -1.47 -26.87 1.58
C TRP A 187 -2.80 -27.37 1.04
N SER A 188 -3.93 -26.91 1.59
CA SER A 188 -5.26 -27.19 0.99
C SER A 188 -5.47 -26.50 -0.37
N ASP A 189 -4.68 -25.46 -0.68
CA ASP A 189 -4.68 -24.77 -1.96
C ASP A 189 -3.78 -25.47 -2.99
N ILE A 190 -4.08 -26.73 -3.32
CA ILE A 190 -3.20 -27.64 -4.07
C ILE A 190 -2.92 -27.16 -5.50
N GLY A 191 -3.97 -26.75 -6.24
CA GLY A 191 -3.85 -26.42 -7.67
C GLY A 191 -2.71 -25.45 -8.00
N PRO A 192 -2.62 -24.28 -7.37
CA PRO A 192 -1.53 -23.33 -7.62
C PRO A 192 -0.15 -23.81 -7.17
N ARG A 193 -0.08 -24.76 -6.20
CA ARG A 193 1.22 -25.25 -5.71
C ARG A 193 2.05 -25.96 -6.75
N VAL A 194 1.43 -26.44 -7.82
CA VAL A 194 2.10 -27.00 -8.99
C VAL A 194 2.84 -25.91 -9.79
N LEU A 195 2.28 -24.70 -9.83
CA LEU A 195 2.79 -23.59 -10.66
C LEU A 195 3.61 -22.58 -9.84
N THR A 196 3.26 -22.34 -8.57
CA THR A 196 3.92 -21.32 -7.77
C THR A 196 3.98 -21.69 -6.29
N ARG A 197 5.08 -21.30 -5.65
CA ARG A 197 5.21 -21.39 -4.18
C ARG A 197 4.58 -20.18 -3.48
N ARG A 198 4.16 -19.15 -4.23
CA ARG A 198 3.59 -17.93 -3.69
C ARG A 198 2.24 -18.22 -3.03
N ASP A 199 2.07 -17.74 -1.80
CA ASP A 199 0.79 -17.81 -1.12
C ASP A 199 -0.19 -16.82 -1.77
N ARG A 200 -1.42 -17.27 -2.01
CA ARG A 200 -2.50 -16.42 -2.55
C ARG A 200 -3.20 -15.60 -1.48
N ARG A 201 -3.01 -15.94 -0.23
CA ARG A 201 -3.46 -15.09 0.88
C ARG A 201 -2.50 -13.92 1.04
N PHE A 202 -2.95 -12.74 0.68
CA PHE A 202 -2.22 -11.52 0.89
C PHE A 202 -2.42 -10.99 2.30
N THR A 203 -1.32 -10.64 2.95
CA THR A 203 -1.27 -10.08 4.30
C THR A 203 -0.34 -8.88 4.29
N ASN A 204 -0.36 -8.06 5.33
CA ASN A 204 0.55 -6.93 5.47
C ASN A 204 0.49 -5.97 4.25
N GLY A 205 1.63 -5.50 3.73
CA GLY A 205 1.67 -4.60 2.59
C GLY A 205 0.98 -5.13 1.33
N THR A 206 1.02 -6.45 1.10
CA THR A 206 0.29 -7.05 -0.03
C THR A 206 -1.23 -7.02 0.17
N ALA A 207 -1.72 -7.05 1.42
CA ALA A 207 -3.14 -6.90 1.72
C ALA A 207 -3.66 -5.47 1.42
N LEU A 208 -2.81 -4.45 1.52
CA LEU A 208 -3.14 -3.10 1.08
C LEU A 208 -3.10 -3.00 -0.45
N MET A 209 -2.02 -3.49 -1.06
CA MET A 209 -1.79 -3.30 -2.49
C MET A 209 -2.73 -4.14 -3.38
N GLY A 210 -3.13 -5.33 -2.91
CA GLY A 210 -4.02 -6.23 -3.66
C GLY A 210 -5.36 -5.59 -4.03
N PRO A 211 -6.19 -5.22 -3.05
CA PRO A 211 -7.48 -4.59 -3.32
C PRO A 211 -7.34 -3.25 -4.03
N LEU A 212 -6.28 -2.47 -3.74
CA LEU A 212 -6.01 -1.21 -4.40
C LEU A 212 -5.79 -1.42 -5.91
N TYR A 213 -4.93 -2.36 -6.29
CA TYR A 213 -4.68 -2.67 -7.70
C TYR A 213 -5.87 -3.37 -8.39
N LYS A 214 -6.65 -4.17 -7.66
CA LYS A 214 -7.93 -4.67 -8.20
C LYS A 214 -8.83 -3.52 -8.67
N ARG A 215 -8.92 -2.43 -7.87
CA ARG A 215 -9.71 -1.25 -8.25
C ARG A 215 -9.09 -0.45 -9.40
N ILE A 216 -7.77 -0.27 -9.38
CA ILE A 216 -7.03 0.39 -10.46
C ILE A 216 -7.30 -0.29 -11.80
N PHE A 217 -7.17 -1.62 -11.87
CA PHE A 217 -7.44 -2.37 -13.09
C PHE A 217 -8.93 -2.32 -13.49
N ALA A 218 -9.84 -2.36 -12.52
CA ALA A 218 -11.28 -2.24 -12.78
C ALA A 218 -11.69 -0.87 -13.37
N HIS A 219 -10.92 0.20 -13.08
CA HIS A 219 -11.10 1.53 -13.67
C HIS A 219 -10.35 1.69 -15.01
N GLY A 220 -9.76 0.64 -15.55
CA GLY A 220 -9.07 0.68 -16.83
C GLY A 220 -7.72 1.45 -16.82
N VAL A 221 -7.16 1.72 -15.65
CA VAL A 221 -5.86 2.38 -15.53
C VAL A 221 -4.78 1.49 -16.13
N GLU A 222 -4.01 2.05 -17.06
CA GLU A 222 -2.86 1.37 -17.64
C GLU A 222 -1.67 1.37 -16.68
N VAL A 223 -1.01 0.22 -16.53
CA VAL A 223 0.20 0.06 -15.70
C VAL A 223 1.32 -0.49 -16.57
N ARG A 224 2.32 0.33 -16.85
CA ARG A 224 3.51 -0.04 -17.62
C ARG A 224 4.65 -0.37 -16.68
N LEU A 225 4.98 -1.64 -16.62
CA LEU A 225 6.14 -2.14 -15.90
C LEU A 225 7.41 -1.96 -16.73
N GLU A 226 8.59 -2.09 -16.09
CA GLU A 226 9.90 -1.97 -16.74
C GLU A 226 10.07 -0.63 -17.49
N THR A 227 9.31 0.37 -17.08
CA THR A 227 9.23 1.68 -17.70
C THR A 227 9.72 2.74 -16.72
N ARG A 228 10.93 3.24 -16.97
CA ARG A 228 11.60 4.22 -16.13
C ARG A 228 11.31 5.63 -16.65
N LEU A 229 11.03 6.56 -15.73
CA LEU A 229 11.06 7.98 -16.03
C LEU A 229 12.53 8.42 -16.23
N ASP A 230 12.83 9.01 -17.36
CA ASP A 230 14.15 9.55 -17.67
C ASP A 230 14.17 11.07 -17.51
N GLU A 231 13.13 11.75 -17.99
CA GLU A 231 13.09 13.22 -18.01
C GLU A 231 11.63 13.73 -17.94
N LEU A 232 11.45 14.89 -17.29
CA LEU A 232 10.21 15.67 -17.37
C LEU A 232 10.31 16.63 -18.56
N ILE A 233 9.29 16.66 -19.39
CA ILE A 233 9.18 17.65 -20.47
C ILE A 233 8.55 18.90 -19.87
N VAL A 234 9.36 19.96 -19.76
CA VAL A 234 8.92 21.25 -19.16
C VAL A 234 8.92 22.33 -20.23
N GLY A 235 7.80 23.04 -20.34
CA GLY A 235 7.66 24.21 -21.21
C GLY A 235 6.94 25.32 -20.46
N ASN A 236 7.43 26.56 -20.55
CA ASN A 236 6.84 27.74 -19.90
C ASN A 236 6.61 27.58 -18.37
N GLY A 237 7.47 26.80 -17.69
CA GLY A 237 7.33 26.56 -16.26
C GLY A 237 6.34 25.45 -15.87
N GLU A 238 5.71 24.81 -16.84
CA GLU A 238 4.74 23.72 -16.62
C GLU A 238 5.27 22.39 -17.17
N VAL A 239 4.92 21.29 -16.47
CA VAL A 239 5.21 19.93 -16.96
C VAL A 239 4.14 19.54 -17.97
N SER A 240 4.56 19.36 -19.23
CA SER A 240 3.68 18.98 -20.35
C SER A 240 3.77 17.49 -20.70
N GLY A 241 4.72 16.77 -20.13
CA GLY A 241 4.88 15.34 -20.40
C GLY A 241 6.10 14.73 -19.72
N VAL A 242 6.35 13.47 -20.05
CA VAL A 242 7.47 12.70 -19.56
C VAL A 242 8.15 11.93 -20.69
N LYS A 243 9.47 11.79 -20.63
CA LYS A 243 10.22 10.81 -21.42
C LYS A 243 10.45 9.58 -20.58
N VAL A 244 10.13 8.43 -21.12
CA VAL A 244 10.30 7.14 -20.44
C VAL A 244 11.14 6.20 -21.29
N SER A 245 11.83 5.27 -20.66
CA SER A 245 12.57 4.19 -21.33
C SER A 245 12.17 2.84 -20.78
N ASN A 246 12.20 1.85 -21.70
CA ASN A 246 12.04 0.46 -21.34
C ASN A 246 13.29 -0.28 -21.77
N PHE A 247 14.05 -0.90 -20.82
CA PHE A 247 15.31 -1.61 -21.09
C PHE A 247 16.30 -0.85 -22.01
N GLY A 248 16.48 0.46 -21.75
CA GLY A 248 17.41 1.30 -22.51
C GLY A 248 16.88 1.80 -23.86
N ARG A 249 15.60 1.57 -24.19
CA ARG A 249 14.92 2.22 -25.31
C ARG A 249 14.12 3.40 -24.79
N SER A 250 14.45 4.60 -25.26
CA SER A 250 13.66 5.84 -24.97
C SER A 250 12.45 5.93 -25.89
N TYR A 251 11.33 6.39 -25.37
CA TYR A 251 10.10 6.64 -26.10
C TYR A 251 9.66 8.07 -25.89
#